data_f4768ee0b607a94bfe295441a9373bea
#
_entry.id   f4768ee0b607a94bfe295441a9373bea
#
_cell.length_a   1.000
_cell.length_b   1.000
_cell.length_c   1.000
_cell.angle_alpha   90.00
_cell.angle_beta   90.00
_cell.angle_gamma   90.00
#
_symmetry.space_group_name_H-M   'P 1'
#
loop_
_entity.id
_entity.type
_entity.pdbx_description
1 polymer ?
#
loop_
_entity_poly.entity_id
_entity_poly.type
_entity_poly.pdbx_seq_one_letter_code
_entity_poly.pdbx_strand_id
1 'polypeptide(L)'
;MKKFLAFFLPIVGAIYLSAYIRSAVLDVVYTDYIRIINTYLRNPFSPEPYFGKDALTRLPITFFERAINVKFFNYSTMFDMSMGIIFLAMMGIVIGLFMAKKNLKIGYIILVMMVVFSLSQWEMLTNGTGWVHFFTFFLFALHFYILDSYIQKESGFKLALNILLPVFTIIMAAGSYSLAYGATLICAYIFYAFLRKKKRGVLMCIPVVMALALFMYSYMNADNVNAGATSESIVTVFGRDPLYFLYFGLNTFASDVVSVELVKYFEINVIGTGILGAVIILFYLDALYMNFRYKIYEDTIFPLLLVVSGLFSHTMVILTRWIFLDPMYAMS
;
A
#
# COMPACT_ATOMS: atom_id res chain seq x y z
N MET A 1 4.29 -28.31 9.43
CA MET A 1 2.95 -27.95 8.90
C MET A 1 2.75 -26.45 8.71
N LYS A 2 2.86 -25.55 9.73
CA LYS A 2 2.60 -24.09 9.58
C LYS A 2 3.51 -23.40 8.55
N LYS A 3 4.81 -23.73 8.51
CA LYS A 3 5.73 -23.20 7.48
C LYS A 3 5.34 -23.65 6.06
N PHE A 4 4.88 -24.88 5.90
CA PHE A 4 4.36 -25.36 4.63
C PHE A 4 3.13 -24.55 4.19
N LEU A 5 2.17 -24.32 5.09
CA LEU A 5 0.99 -23.51 4.80
C LEU A 5 1.33 -22.06 4.45
N ALA A 6 2.40 -21.49 5.04
CA ALA A 6 2.87 -20.15 4.73
C ALA A 6 3.34 -19.98 3.26
N PHE A 7 3.70 -21.05 2.58
CA PHE A 7 4.00 -21.07 1.14
C PHE A 7 2.83 -21.59 0.30
N PHE A 8 2.19 -22.66 0.76
CA PHE A 8 1.15 -23.34 0.01
C PHE A 8 -0.10 -22.46 -0.20
N LEU A 9 -0.59 -21.78 0.85
CA LEU A 9 -1.79 -20.96 0.74
C LEU A 9 -1.62 -19.75 -0.21
N PRO A 10 -0.50 -18.99 -0.18
CA PRO A 10 -0.24 -17.95 -1.17
C PRO A 10 -0.16 -18.48 -2.62
N ILE A 11 0.38 -19.68 -2.83
CA ILE A 11 0.39 -20.29 -4.16
C ILE A 11 -1.04 -20.64 -4.62
N VAL A 12 -1.86 -21.21 -3.75
CA VAL A 12 -3.28 -21.49 -4.05
C VAL A 12 -4.03 -20.18 -4.34
N GLY A 13 -3.80 -19.14 -3.54
CA GLY A 13 -4.36 -17.81 -3.78
C GLY A 13 -3.93 -17.23 -5.13
N ALA A 14 -2.65 -17.35 -5.49
CA ALA A 14 -2.15 -16.91 -6.78
C ALA A 14 -2.78 -17.66 -7.96
N ILE A 15 -2.97 -18.98 -7.84
CA ILE A 15 -3.67 -19.79 -8.86
C ILE A 15 -5.13 -19.33 -8.99
N TYR A 16 -5.82 -19.12 -7.87
CA TYR A 16 -7.19 -18.62 -7.85
C TYR A 16 -7.31 -17.26 -8.55
N LEU A 17 -6.48 -16.28 -8.19
CA LEU A 17 -6.50 -14.96 -8.81
C LEU A 17 -6.07 -15.00 -10.29
N SER A 18 -5.13 -15.89 -10.67
CA SER A 18 -4.77 -16.09 -12.08
C SER A 18 -5.93 -16.64 -12.91
N ALA A 19 -6.71 -17.56 -12.33
CA ALA A 19 -7.93 -18.06 -12.98
C ALA A 19 -8.98 -16.96 -13.13
N TYR A 20 -9.16 -16.14 -12.09
CA TYR A 20 -10.06 -14.99 -12.11
C TYR A 20 -9.67 -13.98 -13.21
N ILE A 21 -8.41 -13.54 -13.26
CA ILE A 21 -7.96 -12.60 -14.28
C ILE A 21 -8.21 -13.14 -15.68
N ARG A 22 -7.87 -14.39 -15.95
CA ARG A 22 -8.07 -15.00 -17.27
C ARG A 22 -9.55 -15.05 -17.71
N SER A 23 -10.47 -15.14 -16.77
CA SER A 23 -11.90 -15.19 -17.04
C SER A 23 -12.59 -13.83 -17.07
N ALA A 24 -12.07 -12.84 -16.32
CA ALA A 24 -12.71 -11.55 -16.10
C ALA A 24 -12.13 -10.43 -16.98
N VAL A 25 -10.90 -10.55 -17.44
CA VAL A 25 -10.20 -9.47 -18.15
C VAL A 25 -10.50 -9.54 -19.64
N LEU A 26 -10.94 -8.41 -20.19
CA LEU A 26 -10.84 -8.10 -21.59
C LEU A 26 -9.44 -7.54 -21.83
N ASP A 27 -8.73 -8.04 -22.84
CA ASP A 27 -7.39 -7.56 -23.21
C ASP A 27 -7.51 -6.18 -23.91
N VAL A 28 -7.98 -5.21 -23.16
CA VAL A 28 -8.16 -3.84 -23.61
C VAL A 28 -7.43 -2.88 -22.67
N VAL A 29 -6.88 -1.85 -23.27
CA VAL A 29 -6.26 -0.74 -22.54
C VAL A 29 -7.36 0.19 -22.05
N TYR A 30 -7.46 0.37 -20.73
CA TYR A 30 -8.43 1.28 -20.15
C TYR A 30 -7.83 2.10 -19.00
N THR A 31 -8.48 3.21 -18.65
CA THR A 31 -8.11 4.14 -17.58
C THR A 31 -6.66 4.65 -17.64
N ASP A 32 -5.89 4.53 -16.60
CA ASP A 32 -4.52 5.03 -16.52
C ASP A 32 -3.55 4.36 -17.51
N TYR A 33 -3.89 3.19 -18.03
CA TYR A 33 -3.14 2.54 -19.10
C TYR A 33 -3.04 3.39 -20.36
N ILE A 34 -4.10 4.15 -20.68
CA ILE A 34 -4.11 5.07 -21.85
C ILE A 34 -3.07 6.17 -21.66
N ARG A 35 -2.92 6.69 -20.44
CA ARG A 35 -1.88 7.68 -20.13
C ARG A 35 -0.48 7.11 -20.33
N ILE A 36 -0.28 5.88 -19.90
CA ILE A 36 1.01 5.19 -20.03
C ILE A 36 1.37 4.96 -21.48
N ILE A 37 0.43 4.50 -22.32
CA ILE A 37 0.66 4.32 -23.76
C ILE A 37 1.10 5.64 -24.39
N ASN A 38 0.37 6.71 -24.15
CA ASN A 38 0.66 8.00 -24.76
C ASN A 38 1.97 8.63 -24.32
N THR A 39 2.37 8.41 -23.07
CA THR A 39 3.51 9.08 -22.44
C THR A 39 4.80 8.26 -22.52
N TYR A 40 4.72 6.92 -22.39
CA TYR A 40 5.89 6.06 -22.18
C TYR A 40 6.20 5.08 -23.30
N LEU A 41 5.22 4.73 -24.15
CA LEU A 41 5.47 3.75 -25.21
C LEU A 41 6.18 4.33 -26.43
N ARG A 42 6.20 5.65 -26.59
CA ARG A 42 6.93 6.28 -27.71
C ARG A 42 8.44 5.97 -27.69
N ASN A 43 9.01 5.87 -26.49
CA ASN A 43 10.41 5.49 -26.31
C ASN A 43 10.63 4.83 -24.94
N PRO A 44 10.26 3.55 -24.77
CA PRO A 44 10.29 2.86 -23.48
C PRO A 44 11.72 2.65 -22.94
N PHE A 45 12.74 2.85 -23.77
CA PHE A 45 14.16 2.72 -23.40
C PHE A 45 14.85 4.07 -23.16
N SER A 46 14.11 5.18 -23.28
CA SER A 46 14.67 6.50 -22.97
C SER A 46 15.00 6.62 -21.49
N PRO A 47 16.15 7.16 -21.11
CA PRO A 47 16.46 7.49 -19.73
C PRO A 47 15.70 8.72 -19.22
N GLU A 48 15.13 9.53 -20.10
CA GLU A 48 14.48 10.82 -19.78
C GLU A 48 13.42 10.72 -18.68
N PRO A 49 12.51 9.71 -18.67
CA PRO A 49 11.50 9.59 -17.61
C PRO A 49 12.07 9.43 -16.20
N TYR A 50 13.29 8.91 -16.06
CA TYR A 50 13.93 8.73 -14.75
C TYR A 50 14.50 10.04 -14.17
N PHE A 51 14.74 11.04 -15.00
CA PHE A 51 15.38 12.30 -14.61
C PHE A 51 14.42 13.50 -14.65
N GLY A 52 13.15 13.26 -14.99
CA GLY A 52 12.11 14.31 -14.93
C GLY A 52 11.89 14.83 -13.51
N LYS A 53 11.52 16.10 -13.38
CA LYS A 53 11.25 16.71 -12.05
C LYS A 53 10.16 15.99 -11.26
N ASP A 54 9.21 15.36 -11.95
CA ASP A 54 8.09 14.61 -11.39
C ASP A 54 8.30 13.08 -11.40
N ALA A 55 9.52 12.62 -11.72
CA ALA A 55 9.81 11.19 -11.92
C ALA A 55 9.43 10.30 -10.72
N LEU A 56 9.61 10.78 -9.49
CA LEU A 56 9.32 9.98 -8.30
C LEU A 56 7.81 9.77 -8.07
N THR A 57 6.97 10.71 -8.51
CA THR A 57 5.51 10.54 -8.46
C THR A 57 4.99 9.58 -9.51
N ARG A 58 5.75 9.38 -10.59
CA ARG A 58 5.44 8.46 -11.69
C ARG A 58 5.99 7.04 -11.49
N LEU A 59 6.51 6.75 -10.30
CA LEU A 59 7.02 5.43 -9.91
C LEU A 59 8.11 4.91 -10.87
N PRO A 60 9.38 5.28 -10.69
CA PRO A 60 10.47 4.93 -11.61
C PRO A 60 10.56 3.43 -11.93
N ILE A 61 10.18 2.55 -11.03
CA ILE A 61 10.15 1.10 -11.25
C ILE A 61 9.22 0.72 -12.41
N THR A 62 8.17 1.49 -12.66
CA THR A 62 7.24 1.22 -13.76
C THR A 62 7.87 1.44 -15.13
N PHE A 63 8.80 2.38 -15.26
CA PHE A 63 9.53 2.59 -16.52
C PHE A 63 10.43 1.41 -16.82
N PHE A 64 11.10 0.88 -15.81
CA PHE A 64 11.96 -0.29 -15.94
C PHE A 64 11.17 -1.54 -16.33
N GLU A 65 10.06 -1.77 -15.64
CA GLU A 65 9.16 -2.89 -15.96
C GLU A 65 8.61 -2.76 -17.38
N ARG A 66 8.21 -1.56 -17.78
CA ARG A 66 7.68 -1.27 -19.11
C ARG A 66 8.68 -1.60 -20.23
N ALA A 67 9.95 -1.24 -20.03
CA ALA A 67 11.01 -1.60 -20.97
C ALA A 67 11.15 -3.12 -21.13
N ILE A 68 11.03 -3.87 -20.03
CA ILE A 68 11.03 -5.33 -20.04
C ILE A 68 9.79 -5.87 -20.77
N ASN A 69 8.59 -5.36 -20.44
CA ASN A 69 7.34 -5.81 -21.01
C ASN A 69 7.31 -5.58 -22.54
N VAL A 70 7.72 -4.39 -23.00
CA VAL A 70 7.81 -4.09 -24.45
C VAL A 70 8.82 -5.01 -25.14
N LYS A 71 10.01 -5.18 -24.56
CA LYS A 71 11.10 -5.91 -25.22
C LYS A 71 10.85 -7.41 -25.31
N PHE A 72 10.28 -8.03 -24.27
CA PHE A 72 10.21 -9.49 -24.13
C PHE A 72 8.79 -10.05 -24.24
N PHE A 73 7.76 -9.23 -24.00
CA PHE A 73 6.37 -9.67 -23.93
C PHE A 73 5.46 -8.91 -24.90
N ASN A 74 6.01 -8.10 -25.82
CA ASN A 74 5.27 -7.35 -26.83
C ASN A 74 4.16 -6.46 -26.23
N TYR A 75 4.42 -5.88 -25.05
CA TYR A 75 3.48 -5.07 -24.30
C TYR A 75 2.21 -5.85 -23.92
N SER A 76 2.38 -6.87 -23.13
CA SER A 76 1.27 -7.72 -22.64
C SER A 76 0.67 -7.15 -21.35
N THR A 77 -0.62 -6.83 -21.36
CA THR A 77 -1.37 -6.46 -20.15
C THR A 77 -1.45 -7.63 -19.16
N MET A 78 -1.53 -8.86 -19.69
CA MET A 78 -1.53 -10.08 -18.89
C MET A 78 -0.20 -10.28 -18.13
N PHE A 79 0.93 -9.84 -18.70
CA PHE A 79 2.21 -9.84 -17.99
C PHE A 79 2.16 -8.95 -16.75
N ASP A 80 1.67 -7.71 -16.88
CA ASP A 80 1.56 -6.75 -15.80
C ASP A 80 0.66 -7.27 -14.68
N MET A 81 -0.52 -7.78 -15.02
CA MET A 81 -1.44 -8.36 -14.04
C MET A 81 -0.85 -9.58 -13.33
N SER A 82 -0.10 -10.42 -14.06
CA SER A 82 0.60 -11.58 -13.49
C SER A 82 1.68 -11.15 -12.50
N MET A 83 2.40 -10.06 -12.79
CA MET A 83 3.36 -9.46 -11.85
C MET A 83 2.66 -9.02 -10.56
N GLY A 84 1.47 -8.42 -10.66
CA GLY A 84 0.65 -8.05 -9.50
C GLY A 84 0.35 -9.26 -8.60
N ILE A 85 -0.12 -10.36 -9.19
CA ILE A 85 -0.41 -11.61 -8.45
C ILE A 85 0.86 -12.18 -7.80
N ILE A 86 2.00 -12.16 -8.49
CA ILE A 86 3.27 -12.65 -7.95
C ILE A 86 3.66 -11.85 -6.70
N PHE A 87 3.60 -10.52 -6.75
CA PHE A 87 3.95 -9.68 -5.61
C PHE A 87 2.96 -9.81 -4.46
N LEU A 88 1.67 -9.97 -4.75
CA LEU A 88 0.67 -10.26 -3.73
C LEU A 88 0.94 -11.62 -3.06
N ALA A 89 1.32 -12.63 -3.83
CA ALA A 89 1.72 -13.94 -3.28
C ALA A 89 2.98 -13.83 -2.42
N MET A 90 3.99 -13.06 -2.84
CA MET A 90 5.20 -12.82 -2.06
C MET A 90 4.89 -12.10 -0.75
N MET A 91 3.97 -11.12 -0.74
CA MET A 91 3.48 -10.48 0.47
C MET A 91 2.79 -11.50 1.38
N GLY A 92 1.91 -12.34 0.84
CA GLY A 92 1.26 -13.42 1.58
C GLY A 92 2.27 -14.39 2.20
N ILE A 93 3.34 -14.75 1.50
CA ILE A 93 4.43 -15.59 2.03
C ILE A 93 5.12 -14.90 3.22
N VAL A 94 5.46 -13.61 3.12
CA VAL A 94 6.10 -12.87 4.23
C VAL A 94 5.21 -12.87 5.47
N ILE A 95 3.92 -12.54 5.32
CA ILE A 95 2.95 -12.56 6.42
C ILE A 95 2.79 -13.97 6.98
N GLY A 96 2.66 -14.97 6.13
CA GLY A 96 2.54 -16.38 6.52
C GLY A 96 3.76 -16.89 7.29
N LEU A 97 4.97 -16.52 6.86
CA LEU A 97 6.22 -16.87 7.56
C LEU A 97 6.29 -16.20 8.93
N PHE A 98 5.86 -14.94 9.04
CA PHE A 98 5.75 -14.27 10.33
C PHE A 98 4.79 -15.02 11.27
N MET A 99 3.58 -15.35 10.79
CA MET A 99 2.57 -16.06 11.57
C MET A 99 3.04 -17.47 11.99
N ALA A 100 3.74 -18.17 11.09
CA ALA A 100 4.34 -19.48 11.39
C ALA A 100 5.47 -19.37 12.43
N LYS A 101 6.32 -18.32 12.34
CA LYS A 101 7.38 -18.02 13.31
C LYS A 101 6.82 -17.76 14.72
N LYS A 102 5.71 -17.00 14.80
CA LYS A 102 5.00 -16.70 16.04
C LYS A 102 4.08 -17.84 16.51
N ASN A 103 4.10 -18.95 15.83
CA ASN A 103 3.33 -20.17 16.16
C ASN A 103 1.82 -19.93 16.26
N LEU A 104 1.23 -19.02 15.49
CA LEU A 104 -0.19 -18.72 15.49
C LEU A 104 -1.03 -19.95 15.10
N LYS A 105 -2.30 -20.00 15.51
CA LYS A 105 -3.22 -21.07 15.13
C LYS A 105 -3.43 -21.08 13.62
N ILE A 106 -3.56 -22.27 13.04
CA ILE A 106 -3.72 -22.46 11.58
C ILE A 106 -4.95 -21.69 11.04
N GLY A 107 -6.05 -21.67 11.79
CA GLY A 107 -7.25 -20.94 11.41
C GLY A 107 -6.99 -19.44 11.16
N TYR A 108 -6.13 -18.81 11.94
CA TYR A 108 -5.75 -17.41 11.70
C TYR A 108 -4.91 -17.25 10.42
N ILE A 109 -4.02 -18.21 10.12
CA ILE A 109 -3.23 -18.18 8.89
C ILE A 109 -4.17 -18.26 7.67
N ILE A 110 -5.14 -19.18 7.71
CA ILE A 110 -6.15 -19.34 6.64
C ILE A 110 -6.97 -18.05 6.49
N LEU A 111 -7.50 -17.50 7.59
CA LEU A 111 -8.31 -16.28 7.58
C LEU A 111 -7.57 -15.10 6.96
N VAL A 112 -6.31 -14.87 7.38
CA VAL A 112 -5.49 -13.78 6.83
C VAL A 112 -5.23 -13.99 5.34
N MET A 113 -4.97 -15.24 4.90
CA MET A 113 -4.79 -15.51 3.47
C MET A 113 -6.07 -15.31 2.67
N MET A 114 -7.25 -15.64 3.23
CA MET A 114 -8.53 -15.34 2.57
C MET A 114 -8.73 -13.83 2.39
N VAL A 115 -8.32 -13.01 3.36
CA VAL A 115 -8.36 -11.54 3.23
C VAL A 115 -7.36 -11.05 2.18
N VAL A 116 -6.10 -11.50 2.25
CA VAL A 116 -5.03 -11.09 1.32
C VAL A 116 -5.39 -11.42 -0.14
N PHE A 117 -6.01 -12.57 -0.40
CA PHE A 117 -6.40 -13.02 -1.74
C PHE A 117 -7.89 -12.81 -2.04
N SER A 118 -8.56 -11.91 -1.32
CA SER A 118 -9.94 -11.54 -1.60
C SER A 118 -10.07 -10.76 -2.92
N LEU A 119 -11.24 -10.82 -3.54
CA LEU A 119 -11.55 -10.04 -4.74
C LEU A 119 -11.94 -8.58 -4.43
N SER A 120 -11.85 -8.13 -3.19
CA SER A 120 -12.06 -6.70 -2.86
C SER A 120 -11.09 -5.77 -3.61
N GLN A 121 -9.95 -6.31 -4.08
CA GLN A 121 -8.93 -5.61 -4.85
C GLN A 121 -9.05 -5.86 -6.37
N TRP A 122 -10.22 -6.27 -6.86
CA TRP A 122 -10.42 -6.72 -8.24
C TRP A 122 -9.98 -5.67 -9.26
N GLU A 123 -10.23 -4.39 -9.02
CA GLU A 123 -9.85 -3.31 -9.93
C GLU A 123 -8.33 -3.22 -10.10
N MET A 124 -7.57 -3.29 -9.00
CA MET A 124 -6.12 -3.32 -9.05
C MET A 124 -5.57 -4.60 -9.70
N LEU A 125 -6.27 -5.73 -9.53
CA LEU A 125 -5.87 -7.00 -10.13
C LEU A 125 -6.09 -7.03 -11.64
N THR A 126 -7.15 -6.39 -12.13
CA THR A 126 -7.54 -6.37 -13.56
C THR A 126 -7.00 -5.14 -14.30
N ASN A 127 -6.38 -4.21 -13.60
CA ASN A 127 -5.70 -3.07 -14.18
C ASN A 127 -4.20 -3.35 -14.28
N GLY A 128 -3.64 -3.30 -15.49
CA GLY A 128 -2.22 -3.54 -15.69
C GLY A 128 -1.30 -2.52 -15.01
N THR A 129 -1.80 -1.38 -14.53
CA THR A 129 -1.03 -0.46 -13.68
C THR A 129 -1.04 -0.89 -12.22
N GLY A 130 -1.90 -1.81 -11.83
CA GLY A 130 -2.11 -2.22 -10.44
C GLY A 130 -0.95 -2.99 -9.82
N TRP A 131 -0.11 -3.66 -10.62
CA TRP A 131 0.98 -4.49 -10.13
C TRP A 131 1.95 -3.75 -9.19
N VAL A 132 2.21 -2.48 -9.45
CA VAL A 132 3.15 -1.68 -8.64
C VAL A 132 2.64 -1.45 -7.21
N HIS A 133 1.33 -1.39 -7.01
CA HIS A 133 0.74 -1.30 -5.68
C HIS A 133 1.01 -2.56 -4.88
N PHE A 134 0.80 -3.75 -5.48
CA PHE A 134 1.13 -5.03 -4.83
C PHE A 134 2.62 -5.18 -4.56
N PHE A 135 3.48 -4.71 -5.48
CA PHE A 135 4.92 -4.65 -5.26
C PHE A 135 5.27 -3.76 -4.07
N THR A 136 4.67 -2.58 -3.98
CA THR A 136 4.88 -1.64 -2.88
C THR A 136 4.47 -2.24 -1.53
N PHE A 137 3.30 -2.85 -1.44
CA PHE A 137 2.84 -3.49 -0.21
C PHE A 137 3.67 -4.74 0.15
N PHE A 138 4.15 -5.48 -0.83
CA PHE A 138 5.13 -6.53 -0.59
C PHE A 138 6.41 -5.98 0.04
N LEU A 139 6.94 -4.87 -0.49
CA LEU A 139 8.13 -4.21 0.07
C LEU A 139 7.89 -3.71 1.50
N PHE A 140 6.70 -3.17 1.79
CA PHE A 140 6.33 -2.77 3.16
C PHE A 140 6.34 -3.97 4.10
N ALA A 141 5.63 -5.04 3.75
CA ALA A 141 5.56 -6.26 4.57
C ALA A 141 6.95 -6.87 4.78
N LEU A 142 7.76 -6.95 3.72
CA LEU A 142 9.13 -7.45 3.79
C LEU A 142 10.00 -6.59 4.72
N HIS A 143 9.94 -5.27 4.57
CA HIS A 143 10.71 -4.37 5.41
C HIS A 143 10.26 -4.44 6.88
N PHE A 144 8.96 -4.44 7.14
CA PHE A 144 8.44 -4.57 8.51
C PHE A 144 8.87 -5.89 9.16
N TYR A 145 8.90 -6.99 8.41
CA TYR A 145 9.41 -8.28 8.87
C TYR A 145 10.92 -8.23 9.20
N ILE A 146 11.71 -7.55 8.34
CA ILE A 146 13.15 -7.36 8.56
C ILE A 146 13.41 -6.47 9.77
N LEU A 147 12.64 -5.38 9.92
CA LEU A 147 12.75 -4.46 11.05
C LEU A 147 12.40 -5.16 12.38
N ASP A 148 11.29 -5.92 12.40
CA ASP A 148 10.93 -6.75 13.55
C ASP A 148 12.08 -7.71 13.93
N SER A 149 12.62 -8.39 12.93
CA SER A 149 13.75 -9.31 13.13
C SER A 149 15.05 -8.61 13.56
N TYR A 150 15.26 -7.35 13.13
CA TYR A 150 16.40 -6.53 13.56
C TYR A 150 16.30 -6.11 15.03
N ILE A 151 15.09 -5.67 15.45
CA ILE A 151 14.85 -5.27 16.84
C ILE A 151 15.05 -6.43 17.82
N GLN A 152 14.69 -7.65 17.40
CA GLN A 152 14.89 -8.86 18.21
C GLN A 152 16.36 -9.27 18.26
N LYS A 153 17.06 -9.23 17.13
CA LYS A 153 18.47 -9.61 17.01
C LYS A 153 19.15 -8.71 15.99
N GLU A 154 19.90 -7.73 16.50
CA GLU A 154 20.66 -6.81 15.68
C GLU A 154 21.75 -7.53 14.88
N SER A 155 21.93 -7.09 13.62
CA SER A 155 23.07 -7.47 12.78
C SER A 155 23.35 -6.35 11.77
N GLY A 156 24.60 -6.22 11.32
CA GLY A 156 25.00 -5.22 10.33
C GLY A 156 24.25 -5.37 9.01
N PHE A 157 24.03 -6.60 8.54
CA PHE A 157 23.27 -6.88 7.33
C PHE A 157 21.82 -6.41 7.43
N LYS A 158 21.12 -6.73 8.54
CA LYS A 158 19.75 -6.25 8.75
C LYS A 158 19.68 -4.74 8.90
N LEU A 159 20.68 -4.10 9.53
CA LEU A 159 20.77 -2.65 9.59
C LEU A 159 20.88 -2.05 8.19
N ALA A 160 21.76 -2.57 7.34
CA ALA A 160 21.88 -2.12 5.96
C ALA A 160 20.55 -2.25 5.20
N LEU A 161 19.83 -3.37 5.35
CA LEU A 161 18.51 -3.54 4.73
C LEU A 161 17.47 -2.56 5.27
N ASN A 162 17.50 -2.25 6.57
CA ASN A 162 16.58 -1.26 7.17
C ASN A 162 16.90 0.20 6.74
N ILE A 163 18.05 0.44 6.11
CA ILE A 163 18.41 1.74 5.51
C ILE A 163 18.10 1.73 4.02
N LEU A 164 18.55 0.72 3.29
CA LEU A 164 18.48 0.69 1.83
C LEU A 164 17.07 0.43 1.32
N LEU A 165 16.33 -0.47 1.96
CA LEU A 165 15.00 -0.87 1.51
C LEU A 165 13.98 0.29 1.59
N PRO A 166 13.91 1.08 2.68
CA PRO A 166 13.05 2.27 2.72
C PRO A 166 13.37 3.29 1.64
N VAL A 167 14.66 3.59 1.45
CA VAL A 167 15.10 4.55 0.42
C VAL A 167 14.69 4.05 -0.97
N PHE A 168 14.99 2.79 -1.28
CA PHE A 168 14.55 2.17 -2.53
C PHE A 168 13.03 2.24 -2.71
N THR A 169 12.28 1.86 -1.67
CA THR A 169 10.82 1.80 -1.73
C THR A 169 10.22 3.18 -1.98
N ILE A 170 10.65 4.21 -1.24
CA ILE A 170 10.16 5.58 -1.38
C ILE A 170 10.50 6.15 -2.75
N ILE A 171 11.72 5.95 -3.23
CA ILE A 171 12.20 6.56 -4.47
C ILE A 171 11.66 5.81 -5.69
N MET A 172 11.60 4.48 -5.67
CA MET A 172 11.34 3.67 -6.85
C MET A 172 9.89 3.22 -7.00
N ALA A 173 9.18 2.94 -5.88
CA ALA A 173 7.96 2.15 -5.94
C ALA A 173 6.74 2.74 -5.20
N ALA A 174 6.93 3.48 -4.11
CA ALA A 174 5.82 3.81 -3.23
C ALA A 174 4.91 4.94 -3.76
N GLY A 175 5.42 5.88 -4.57
CA GLY A 175 4.62 6.98 -5.09
C GLY A 175 3.83 7.70 -3.99
N SER A 176 2.52 7.81 -4.13
CA SER A 176 1.63 8.45 -3.14
C SER A 176 1.66 7.77 -1.76
N TYR A 177 2.01 6.48 -1.67
CA TYR A 177 2.14 5.78 -0.38
C TYR A 177 3.43 6.13 0.37
N SER A 178 4.38 6.86 -0.26
CA SER A 178 5.67 7.23 0.34
C SER A 178 5.51 7.97 1.67
N LEU A 179 4.53 8.86 1.77
CA LEU A 179 4.29 9.64 3.00
C LEU A 179 3.78 8.75 4.14
N ALA A 180 2.80 7.88 3.87
CA ALA A 180 2.26 6.95 4.87
C ALA A 180 3.34 5.97 5.36
N TYR A 181 4.09 5.40 4.43
CA TYR A 181 5.19 4.50 4.73
C TYR A 181 6.30 5.19 5.52
N GLY A 182 6.76 6.35 5.06
CA GLY A 182 7.81 7.11 5.74
C GLY A 182 7.41 7.56 7.14
N ALA A 183 6.16 8.02 7.34
CA ALA A 183 5.63 8.36 8.65
C ALA A 183 5.61 7.12 9.58
N THR A 184 5.16 5.97 9.08
CA THR A 184 5.20 4.70 9.81
C THR A 184 6.62 4.37 10.27
N LEU A 185 7.62 4.51 9.38
CA LEU A 185 9.01 4.19 9.70
C LEU A 185 9.62 5.18 10.70
N ILE A 186 9.37 6.47 10.54
CA ILE A 186 9.84 7.48 11.50
C ILE A 186 9.29 7.17 12.88
N CYS A 187 7.98 6.90 13.01
CA CYS A 187 7.38 6.49 14.27
C CYS A 187 8.02 5.20 14.82
N ALA A 188 8.22 4.19 13.97
CA ALA A 188 8.83 2.92 14.35
C ALA A 188 10.28 3.07 14.84
N TYR A 189 11.09 3.87 14.14
CA TYR A 189 12.48 4.07 14.49
C TYR A 189 12.65 4.91 15.75
N ILE A 190 11.81 5.93 15.95
CA ILE A 190 11.75 6.68 17.20
C ILE A 190 11.30 5.76 18.35
N PHE A 191 10.26 4.96 18.14
CA PHE A 191 9.77 3.99 19.12
C PHE A 191 10.86 2.96 19.49
N TYR A 192 11.60 2.44 18.49
CA TYR A 192 12.75 1.56 18.71
C TYR A 192 13.85 2.25 19.54
N ALA A 193 14.17 3.52 19.21
CA ALA A 193 15.16 4.30 19.97
C ALA A 193 14.78 4.43 21.45
N PHE A 194 13.49 4.69 21.73
CA PHE A 194 12.95 4.73 23.09
C PHE A 194 12.98 3.37 23.78
N LEU A 195 12.43 2.35 23.13
CA LEU A 195 12.27 1.00 23.70
C LEU A 195 13.62 0.37 24.07
N ARG A 196 14.62 0.54 23.21
CA ARG A 196 15.98 -0.05 23.38
C ARG A 196 17.01 0.93 23.90
N LYS A 197 16.63 2.18 24.17
CA LYS A 197 17.53 3.29 24.58
C LYS A 197 18.73 3.43 23.64
N LYS A 198 18.52 3.27 22.31
CA LYS A 198 19.57 3.28 21.30
C LYS A 198 19.43 4.45 20.33
N LYS A 199 20.40 5.35 20.31
CA LYS A 199 20.46 6.50 19.38
C LYS A 199 20.40 6.09 17.90
N ARG A 200 20.76 4.84 17.56
CA ARG A 200 20.68 4.31 16.18
C ARG A 200 19.28 4.41 15.57
N GLY A 201 18.23 4.25 16.36
CA GLY A 201 16.86 4.42 15.85
C GLY A 201 16.65 5.82 15.27
N VAL A 202 17.10 6.86 15.96
CA VAL A 202 17.02 8.24 15.46
C VAL A 202 17.85 8.42 14.18
N LEU A 203 19.05 7.84 14.13
CA LEU A 203 19.91 7.91 12.93
C LEU A 203 19.26 7.22 11.71
N MET A 204 18.50 6.16 11.92
CA MET A 204 17.77 5.48 10.85
C MET A 204 16.64 6.34 10.26
N CYS A 205 16.15 7.37 10.95
CA CYS A 205 15.20 8.33 10.39
C CYS A 205 15.81 9.20 9.28
N ILE A 206 17.12 9.47 9.32
CA ILE A 206 17.78 10.41 8.39
C ILE A 206 17.58 9.99 6.93
N PRO A 207 17.94 8.77 6.48
CA PRO A 207 17.74 8.36 5.08
C PRO A 207 16.28 8.34 4.66
N VAL A 208 15.35 8.04 5.58
CA VAL A 208 13.90 8.09 5.29
C VAL A 208 13.46 9.53 5.05
N VAL A 209 13.85 10.47 5.92
CA VAL A 209 13.53 11.89 5.78
C VAL A 209 14.13 12.46 4.48
N MET A 210 15.37 12.09 4.15
CA MET A 210 15.99 12.52 2.88
C MET A 210 15.24 11.98 1.67
N ALA A 211 14.86 10.71 1.67
CA ALA A 211 14.08 10.11 0.58
C ALA A 211 12.69 10.77 0.45
N LEU A 212 12.02 11.05 1.58
CA LEU A 212 10.75 11.78 1.60
C LEU A 212 10.89 13.22 1.09
N ALA A 213 11.97 13.92 1.42
CA ALA A 213 12.24 15.27 0.92
C ALA A 213 12.40 15.28 -0.60
N LEU A 214 13.12 14.29 -1.16
CA LEU A 214 13.24 14.10 -2.61
C LEU A 214 11.88 13.78 -3.25
N PHE A 215 11.10 12.89 -2.65
CA PHE A 215 9.75 12.60 -3.12
C PHE A 215 8.86 13.85 -3.10
N MET A 216 8.86 14.61 -2.00
CA MET A 216 8.09 15.86 -1.90
C MET A 216 8.51 16.91 -2.92
N TYR A 217 9.81 17.03 -3.17
CA TYR A 217 10.31 17.90 -4.25
C TYR A 217 9.73 17.50 -5.61
N SER A 218 9.74 16.19 -5.92
CA SER A 218 9.15 15.67 -7.16
C SER A 218 7.63 15.90 -7.21
N TYR A 219 6.92 15.66 -6.11
CA TYR A 219 5.48 15.85 -6.00
C TYR A 219 5.05 17.31 -6.23
N MET A 220 5.78 18.27 -5.68
CA MET A 220 5.50 19.71 -5.85
C MET A 220 5.75 20.20 -7.26
N ASN A 221 6.56 19.49 -8.06
CA ASN A 221 6.85 19.82 -9.46
C ASN A 221 6.03 18.99 -10.45
N ALA A 222 5.16 18.11 -9.98
CA ALA A 222 4.28 17.31 -10.82
C ALA A 222 3.08 18.12 -11.31
N ASP A 223 2.73 17.98 -12.58
CA ASP A 223 1.52 18.57 -13.16
C ASP A 223 0.29 17.76 -12.69
N ASN A 224 -0.20 18.08 -11.51
CA ASN A 224 -1.38 17.43 -10.92
C ASN A 224 -2.66 18.08 -11.44
N VAL A 225 -3.09 17.69 -12.63
CA VAL A 225 -4.41 18.07 -13.14
C VAL A 225 -5.43 17.03 -12.69
N ASN A 226 -6.08 17.27 -11.55
CA ASN A 226 -7.20 16.47 -11.07
C ASN A 226 -8.49 17.00 -11.70
N ALA A 227 -8.92 16.43 -12.81
CA ALA A 227 -10.19 16.78 -13.44
C ALA A 227 -11.35 16.56 -12.44
N GLY A 228 -12.18 17.58 -12.23
CA GLY A 228 -13.31 17.51 -11.27
C GLY A 228 -12.96 17.85 -9.83
N ALA A 229 -11.70 18.14 -9.50
CA ALA A 229 -11.33 18.59 -8.17
C ALA A 229 -11.79 20.04 -7.91
N THR A 230 -12.22 20.32 -6.67
CA THR A 230 -12.54 21.68 -6.25
C THR A 230 -11.27 22.54 -6.11
N SER A 231 -11.39 23.83 -6.39
CA SER A 231 -10.37 24.84 -6.10
C SER A 231 -10.56 25.48 -4.70
N GLU A 232 -11.62 25.12 -3.98
CA GLU A 232 -11.90 25.64 -2.65
C GLU A 232 -10.88 25.16 -1.61
N SER A 233 -10.61 25.96 -0.59
CA SER A 233 -9.77 25.54 0.52
C SER A 233 -10.47 24.50 1.41
N ILE A 234 -9.72 23.63 2.07
CA ILE A 234 -10.24 22.67 3.04
C ILE A 234 -11.05 23.37 4.16
N VAL A 235 -10.61 24.56 4.58
CA VAL A 235 -11.27 25.33 5.63
C VAL A 235 -12.64 25.81 5.16
N THR A 236 -12.76 26.26 3.91
CA THR A 236 -14.03 26.69 3.30
C THR A 236 -15.03 25.54 3.22
N VAL A 237 -14.59 24.39 2.71
CA VAL A 237 -15.44 23.20 2.59
C VAL A 237 -15.86 22.68 3.97
N PHE A 238 -14.92 22.59 4.92
CA PHE A 238 -15.23 22.18 6.30
C PHE A 238 -16.22 23.13 7.00
N GLY A 239 -16.07 24.43 6.80
CA GLY A 239 -17.00 25.42 7.37
C GLY A 239 -18.41 25.33 6.78
N ARG A 240 -18.54 24.91 5.51
CA ARG A 240 -19.82 24.70 4.83
C ARG A 240 -20.48 23.37 5.19
N ASP A 241 -19.70 22.29 5.18
CA ASP A 241 -20.18 20.92 5.43
C ASP A 241 -19.16 20.09 6.23
N PRO A 242 -19.15 20.20 7.56
CA PRO A 242 -18.25 19.41 8.39
C PRO A 242 -18.61 17.90 8.38
N LEU A 243 -19.87 17.55 8.11
CA LEU A 243 -20.31 16.15 8.04
C LEU A 243 -19.73 15.44 6.81
N TYR A 244 -19.46 16.19 5.73
CA TYR A 244 -18.75 15.65 4.58
C TYR A 244 -17.44 14.96 4.97
N PHE A 245 -16.58 15.64 5.74
CA PHE A 245 -15.30 15.09 6.18
C PHE A 245 -15.44 13.88 7.10
N LEU A 246 -16.48 13.88 7.94
CA LEU A 246 -16.79 12.73 8.79
C LEU A 246 -17.15 11.51 7.93
N TYR A 247 -18.10 11.65 7.01
CA TYR A 247 -18.48 10.56 6.11
C TYR A 247 -17.35 10.14 5.18
N PHE A 248 -16.60 11.09 4.65
CA PHE A 248 -15.43 10.82 3.83
C PHE A 248 -14.40 9.97 4.59
N GLY A 249 -14.07 10.38 5.81
CA GLY A 249 -13.16 9.64 6.68
C GLY A 249 -13.67 8.24 7.00
N LEU A 250 -14.93 8.08 7.37
CA LEU A 250 -15.54 6.77 7.64
C LEU A 250 -15.55 5.88 6.40
N ASN A 251 -15.87 6.41 5.23
CA ASN A 251 -15.88 5.66 3.98
C ASN A 251 -14.48 5.17 3.58
N THR A 252 -13.43 5.96 3.88
CA THR A 252 -12.04 5.53 3.67
C THR A 252 -11.74 4.22 4.40
N PHE A 253 -12.25 4.03 5.60
CA PHE A 253 -12.09 2.77 6.34
C PHE A 253 -13.06 1.68 5.87
N ALA A 254 -14.27 2.03 5.43
CA ALA A 254 -15.22 1.06 4.88
C ALA A 254 -14.66 0.37 3.62
N SER A 255 -13.79 1.05 2.86
CA SER A 255 -13.16 0.52 1.65
C SER A 255 -12.26 -0.70 1.90
N ASP A 256 -11.84 -0.96 3.13
CA ASP A 256 -11.09 -2.18 3.48
C ASP A 256 -11.93 -3.46 3.28
N VAL A 257 -13.26 -3.34 3.26
CA VAL A 257 -14.17 -4.49 3.22
C VAL A 257 -15.10 -4.46 2.02
N VAL A 258 -15.54 -3.27 1.60
CA VAL A 258 -16.56 -3.09 0.56
C VAL A 258 -16.07 -2.12 -0.49
N SER A 259 -16.09 -2.53 -1.76
CA SER A 259 -15.76 -1.64 -2.88
C SER A 259 -16.93 -0.72 -3.22
N VAL A 260 -16.63 0.39 -3.90
CA VAL A 260 -17.64 1.37 -4.34
C VAL A 260 -18.68 0.74 -5.29
N GLU A 261 -18.28 -0.26 -6.09
CA GLU A 261 -19.17 -0.97 -7.01
C GLU A 261 -20.19 -1.80 -6.26
N LEU A 262 -19.80 -2.52 -5.20
CA LEU A 262 -20.72 -3.26 -4.35
C LEU A 262 -21.69 -2.32 -3.64
N VAL A 263 -21.21 -1.18 -3.16
CA VAL A 263 -22.04 -0.13 -2.55
C VAL A 263 -23.10 0.36 -3.54
N LYS A 264 -22.70 0.64 -4.78
CA LYS A 264 -23.63 1.05 -5.86
C LYS A 264 -24.60 -0.07 -6.26
N TYR A 265 -24.09 -1.31 -6.37
CA TYR A 265 -24.92 -2.45 -6.77
C TYR A 265 -26.01 -2.77 -5.74
N PHE A 266 -25.68 -2.70 -4.44
CA PHE A 266 -26.63 -2.95 -3.35
C PHE A 266 -27.35 -1.68 -2.88
N GLU A 267 -27.14 -0.54 -3.54
CA GLU A 267 -27.72 0.76 -3.18
C GLU A 267 -27.51 1.14 -1.71
N ILE A 268 -26.33 0.78 -1.16
CA ILE A 268 -25.99 1.11 0.22
C ILE A 268 -25.78 2.62 0.33
N ASN A 269 -26.51 3.24 1.21
CA ASN A 269 -26.40 4.68 1.42
C ASN A 269 -25.12 5.04 2.22
N VAL A 270 -24.75 6.33 2.19
CA VAL A 270 -23.55 6.86 2.87
C VAL A 270 -23.53 6.63 4.39
N ILE A 271 -24.71 6.51 5.01
CA ILE A 271 -24.81 6.20 6.44
C ILE A 271 -24.42 4.75 6.69
N GLY A 272 -24.88 3.82 5.85
CA GLY A 272 -24.55 2.39 5.95
C GLY A 272 -23.04 2.14 5.78
N THR A 273 -22.41 2.77 4.79
CA THR A 273 -20.96 2.71 4.62
C THR A 273 -20.22 3.38 5.78
N GLY A 274 -20.74 4.51 6.29
CA GLY A 274 -20.20 5.18 7.46
C GLY A 274 -20.22 4.31 8.73
N ILE A 275 -21.30 3.56 8.97
CA ILE A 275 -21.38 2.60 10.09
C ILE A 275 -20.31 1.50 9.92
N LEU A 276 -20.17 0.94 8.72
CA LEU A 276 -19.14 -0.04 8.44
C LEU A 276 -17.74 0.52 8.71
N GLY A 277 -17.45 1.73 8.23
CA GLY A 277 -16.18 2.39 8.48
C GLY A 277 -15.90 2.62 9.96
N ALA A 278 -16.92 3.01 10.74
CA ALA A 278 -16.80 3.15 12.19
C ALA A 278 -16.44 1.82 12.87
N VAL A 279 -17.05 0.71 12.43
CA VAL A 279 -16.70 -0.64 12.93
C VAL A 279 -15.24 -0.98 12.61
N ILE A 280 -14.77 -0.70 11.40
CA ILE A 280 -13.37 -0.94 11.03
C ILE A 280 -12.41 -0.09 11.86
N ILE A 281 -12.72 1.19 12.09
CA ILE A 281 -11.94 2.05 12.99
C ILE A 281 -11.83 1.44 14.39
N LEU A 282 -12.94 0.90 14.93
CA LEU A 282 -12.92 0.22 16.23
C LEU A 282 -11.97 -0.99 16.24
N PHE A 283 -11.89 -1.76 15.16
CA PHE A 283 -10.90 -2.83 15.04
C PHE A 283 -9.45 -2.32 15.04
N TYR A 284 -9.17 -1.21 14.34
CA TYR A 284 -7.84 -0.57 14.39
C TYR A 284 -7.50 -0.09 15.80
N LEU A 285 -8.45 0.55 16.50
CA LEU A 285 -8.26 1.02 17.87
C LEU A 285 -8.07 -0.13 18.86
N ASP A 286 -8.85 -1.21 18.71
CA ASP A 286 -8.70 -2.42 19.52
C ASP A 286 -7.34 -3.08 19.29
N ALA A 287 -6.91 -3.19 18.03
CA ALA A 287 -5.59 -3.73 17.70
C ALA A 287 -4.45 -2.90 18.33
N LEU A 288 -4.55 -1.56 18.34
CA LEU A 288 -3.61 -0.69 19.04
C LEU A 288 -3.68 -0.91 20.55
N TYR A 289 -4.89 -0.88 21.12
CA TYR A 289 -5.11 -1.12 22.55
C TYR A 289 -4.51 -2.45 23.01
N MET A 290 -4.80 -3.55 22.30
CA MET A 290 -4.25 -4.88 22.60
C MET A 290 -2.73 -4.91 22.51
N ASN A 291 -2.15 -4.24 21.49
CA ASN A 291 -0.70 -4.16 21.34
C ASN A 291 -0.03 -3.50 22.57
N PHE A 292 -0.59 -2.38 23.05
CA PHE A 292 -0.04 -1.66 24.19
C PHE A 292 -0.43 -2.29 25.54
N ARG A 293 -1.66 -2.73 25.70
CA ARG A 293 -2.17 -3.34 26.94
C ARG A 293 -1.44 -4.63 27.29
N TYR A 294 -1.19 -5.48 26.29
CA TYR A 294 -0.50 -6.76 26.47
C TYR A 294 0.99 -6.69 26.10
N LYS A 295 1.50 -5.49 25.83
CA LYS A 295 2.90 -5.25 25.48
C LYS A 295 3.42 -6.15 24.36
N ILE A 296 2.56 -6.46 23.37
CA ILE A 296 2.91 -7.32 22.23
C ILE A 296 4.15 -6.76 21.50
N TYR A 297 4.29 -5.44 21.47
CA TYR A 297 5.43 -4.74 20.87
C TYR A 297 6.80 -5.11 21.50
N GLU A 298 6.85 -5.61 22.74
CA GLU A 298 8.11 -6.06 23.35
C GLU A 298 8.61 -7.37 22.71
N ASP A 299 7.69 -8.24 22.27
CA ASP A 299 7.96 -9.51 21.56
C ASP A 299 8.02 -9.33 20.04
N THR A 300 7.20 -8.45 19.48
CA THR A 300 7.15 -8.18 18.04
C THR A 300 6.45 -6.86 17.73
N ILE A 301 7.06 -6.08 16.82
CA ILE A 301 6.46 -4.83 16.36
C ILE A 301 5.73 -5.00 15.00
N PHE A 302 5.84 -6.15 14.36
CA PHE A 302 5.29 -6.36 13.01
C PHE A 302 3.78 -6.07 12.92
N PRO A 303 2.90 -6.59 13.83
CA PRO A 303 1.48 -6.23 13.80
C PRO A 303 1.22 -4.75 14.03
N LEU A 304 1.98 -4.12 14.95
CA LEU A 304 1.87 -2.69 15.21
C LEU A 304 2.20 -1.86 13.96
N LEU A 305 3.24 -2.23 13.22
CA LEU A 305 3.62 -1.57 11.97
C LEU A 305 2.55 -1.68 10.90
N LEU A 306 1.89 -2.83 10.76
CA LEU A 306 0.78 -3.01 9.81
C LEU A 306 -0.40 -2.10 10.18
N VAL A 307 -0.80 -2.06 11.46
CA VAL A 307 -1.90 -1.20 11.93
C VAL A 307 -1.58 0.28 11.72
N VAL A 308 -0.39 0.73 12.12
CA VAL A 308 0.04 2.13 11.98
C VAL A 308 0.16 2.53 10.51
N SER A 309 0.69 1.64 9.66
CA SER A 309 0.78 1.86 8.21
C SER A 309 -0.60 1.99 7.57
N GLY A 310 -1.57 1.15 7.97
CA GLY A 310 -2.96 1.26 7.52
C GLY A 310 -3.57 2.61 7.92
N LEU A 311 -3.45 3.02 9.18
CA LEU A 311 -3.96 4.30 9.67
C LEU A 311 -3.36 5.50 8.90
N PHE A 312 -2.04 5.49 8.66
CA PHE A 312 -1.42 6.55 7.87
C PHE A 312 -1.86 6.51 6.40
N SER A 313 -2.07 5.33 5.82
CA SER A 313 -2.58 5.20 4.45
C SER A 313 -3.99 5.80 4.32
N HIS A 314 -4.91 5.48 5.22
CA HIS A 314 -6.24 6.09 5.26
C HIS A 314 -6.17 7.60 5.47
N THR A 315 -5.30 8.08 6.37
CA THR A 315 -5.09 9.51 6.57
C THR A 315 -4.63 10.19 5.27
N MET A 316 -3.73 9.58 4.49
CA MET A 316 -3.29 10.12 3.20
C MET A 316 -4.43 10.17 2.18
N VAL A 317 -5.29 9.16 2.12
CA VAL A 317 -6.49 9.18 1.25
C VAL A 317 -7.40 10.35 1.64
N ILE A 318 -7.68 10.53 2.93
CA ILE A 318 -8.49 11.66 3.43
C ILE A 318 -7.87 12.99 3.01
N LEU A 319 -6.57 13.17 3.21
CA LEU A 319 -5.87 14.43 2.90
C LEU A 319 -5.74 14.75 1.41
N THR A 320 -5.77 13.74 0.53
CA THR A 320 -5.50 13.92 -0.89
C THR A 320 -6.74 13.83 -1.77
N ARG A 321 -7.79 13.11 -1.37
CA ARG A 321 -8.98 12.86 -2.21
C ARG A 321 -10.24 13.62 -1.80
N TRP A 322 -10.26 14.32 -0.65
CA TRP A 322 -11.39 15.15 -0.23
C TRP A 322 -11.79 16.21 -1.27
N ILE A 323 -10.85 16.60 -2.12
CA ILE A 323 -11.03 17.64 -3.16
C ILE A 323 -12.10 17.29 -4.21
N PHE A 324 -12.50 16.04 -4.33
CA PHE A 324 -13.56 15.60 -5.27
C PHE A 324 -14.98 15.86 -4.76
N LEU A 325 -15.15 16.27 -3.52
CA LEU A 325 -16.44 16.62 -2.87
C LEU A 325 -17.52 15.52 -2.94
N ASP A 326 -17.10 14.26 -3.13
CA ASP A 326 -17.97 13.08 -3.10
C ASP A 326 -17.42 12.08 -2.09
N PRO A 327 -18.16 11.72 -1.02
CA PRO A 327 -17.69 10.75 -0.03
C PRO A 327 -17.38 9.37 -0.61
N MET A 328 -17.92 9.02 -1.78
CA MET A 328 -17.63 7.73 -2.43
C MET A 328 -16.24 7.67 -3.07
N TYR A 329 -15.62 8.83 -3.37
CA TYR A 329 -14.22 8.85 -3.81
C TYR A 329 -13.21 8.37 -2.74
N ALA A 330 -13.64 8.29 -1.49
CA ALA A 330 -12.84 7.67 -0.43
C ALA A 330 -12.69 6.15 -0.61
N MET A 331 -13.58 5.53 -1.40
CA MET A 331 -13.68 4.08 -1.58
C MET A 331 -13.16 3.61 -2.95
N SER A 332 -12.74 4.54 -3.81
CA SER A 332 -12.26 4.27 -5.18
C SER A 332 -10.73 4.27 -5.28
#